data_d38b05af97082c56efff76d4936eba97
#
_entry.id   d38b05af97082c56efff76d4936eba97
#
_cell.length_a   1.000
_cell.length_b   1.000
_cell.length_c   1.000
_cell.angle_alpha   90.00
_cell.angle_beta   90.00
_cell.angle_gamma   90.00
#
_symmetry.space_group_name_H-M   'P 1'
#
loop_
_entity.id
_entity.type
_entity.pdbx_description
1 polymer ?
#
loop_
_entity_poly.entity_id
_entity_poly.type
_entity_poly.pdbx_seq_one_letter_code
_entity_poly.pdbx_strand_id
1 'polypeptide(L)'
;AAEAGVDGLVVEGTEGGGFKNPEEVGLFVLIQAIRKKIDLPIIAAGGIADGQGMAAAFAVGAEGIQMGTRFVSSKESPVHNNWKNAILEGTESDTYVLNKTGSPCLRAIKTDYTKEIFEKGSMDMSVFGSVQDLYFGGDLNAAPALTGQSMGLIDEIKSVQTIINETVKDFNSTCEQLQSSKI
;
A
#
# COMPACT_ATOMS: atom_id res chain seq x y z
N ALA A 1 6.07 -17.18 10.92
CA ALA A 1 5.66 -16.10 11.84
C ALA A 1 4.87 -16.68 13.03
N ALA A 2 3.76 -17.41 12.82
CA ALA A 2 2.94 -17.95 13.92
C ALA A 2 3.76 -18.83 14.88
N GLU A 3 4.61 -19.71 14.37
CA GLU A 3 5.51 -20.57 15.18
C GLU A 3 6.55 -19.76 16.00
N ALA A 4 6.79 -18.51 15.67
CA ALA A 4 7.68 -17.61 16.41
C ALA A 4 7.00 -16.96 17.63
N GLY A 5 5.71 -17.26 17.88
CA GLY A 5 4.97 -16.77 19.06
C GLY A 5 4.56 -15.29 18.95
N VAL A 6 4.26 -14.79 17.75
CA VAL A 6 3.72 -13.44 17.56
C VAL A 6 2.25 -13.37 17.96
N ASP A 7 1.79 -12.21 18.43
CA ASP A 7 0.42 -11.97 18.89
C ASP A 7 -0.56 -11.67 17.73
N GLY A 8 -0.07 -11.34 16.55
CA GLY A 8 -0.86 -11.04 15.37
C GLY A 8 0.01 -10.92 14.12
N LEU A 9 -0.63 -10.80 12.97
CA LEU A 9 0.05 -10.70 11.67
C LEU A 9 -0.39 -9.45 10.91
N VAL A 10 0.57 -8.72 10.33
CA VAL A 10 0.29 -7.80 9.23
C VAL A 10 0.44 -8.58 7.93
N VAL A 11 -0.66 -8.68 7.18
CA VAL A 11 -0.73 -9.41 5.92
C VAL A 11 -0.83 -8.41 4.78
N GLU A 12 0.21 -8.32 3.97
CA GLU A 12 0.29 -7.34 2.90
C GLU A 12 0.15 -7.99 1.52
N GLY A 13 -0.88 -7.54 0.78
CA GLY A 13 -1.11 -7.94 -0.60
C GLY A 13 -0.13 -7.31 -1.58
N THR A 14 -0.13 -7.81 -2.82
CA THR A 14 0.73 -7.28 -3.89
C THR A 14 0.45 -5.81 -4.21
N GLU A 15 -0.74 -5.30 -3.88
CA GLU A 15 -1.17 -3.93 -4.11
C GLU A 15 -0.40 -2.89 -3.28
N GLY A 16 0.23 -3.31 -2.19
CA GLY A 16 1.00 -2.42 -1.32
C GLY A 16 2.27 -1.89 -1.96
N GLY A 17 2.74 -0.73 -1.51
CA GLY A 17 4.03 -0.15 -1.90
C GLY A 17 5.19 -0.67 -1.05
N GLY A 18 6.41 -0.46 -1.52
CA GLY A 18 7.59 -0.87 -0.77
C GLY A 18 8.00 -2.32 -1.02
N PHE A 19 8.56 -2.93 0.02
CA PHE A 19 9.08 -4.32 -0.08
C PHE A 19 7.95 -5.32 -0.34
N LYS A 20 8.15 -6.20 -1.33
CA LYS A 20 7.14 -7.14 -1.80
C LYS A 20 7.64 -8.59 -1.83
N ASN A 21 6.69 -9.52 -1.70
CA ASN A 21 6.89 -10.88 -2.15
C ASN A 21 6.79 -10.90 -3.69
N PRO A 22 7.76 -11.48 -4.41
CA PRO A 22 7.73 -11.55 -5.88
C PRO A 22 6.58 -12.39 -6.45
N GLU A 23 5.91 -13.22 -5.65
CA GLU A 23 4.76 -14.03 -6.10
C GLU A 23 3.47 -13.24 -6.35
N GLU A 24 3.42 -11.98 -5.96
CA GLU A 24 2.33 -11.04 -6.26
C GLU A 24 0.91 -11.55 -5.95
N VAL A 25 0.71 -12.14 -4.76
CA VAL A 25 -0.63 -12.53 -4.32
C VAL A 25 -1.43 -11.32 -3.87
N GLY A 26 -2.61 -11.11 -4.43
CA GLY A 26 -3.53 -10.02 -4.05
C GLY A 26 -4.09 -10.18 -2.65
N LEU A 27 -4.33 -9.04 -1.98
CA LEU A 27 -4.74 -9.00 -0.56
C LEU A 27 -6.00 -9.83 -0.28
N PHE A 28 -7.00 -9.74 -1.15
CA PHE A 28 -8.29 -10.42 -0.98
C PHE A 28 -8.15 -11.95 -0.91
N VAL A 29 -7.28 -12.54 -1.74
CA VAL A 29 -6.99 -13.97 -1.73
C VAL A 29 -6.08 -14.34 -0.57
N LEU A 30 -5.07 -13.50 -0.30
CA LEU A 30 -4.04 -13.78 0.69
C LEU A 30 -4.60 -13.89 2.12
N ILE A 31 -5.47 -12.94 2.52
CA ILE A 31 -6.11 -12.97 3.85
C ILE A 31 -6.89 -14.26 4.04
N GLN A 32 -7.75 -14.64 3.08
CA GLN A 32 -8.56 -15.83 3.16
C GLN A 32 -7.71 -17.12 3.23
N ALA A 33 -6.61 -17.17 2.48
CA ALA A 33 -5.70 -18.31 2.49
C ALA A 33 -4.96 -18.45 3.82
N ILE A 34 -4.58 -17.33 4.45
CA ILE A 34 -3.92 -17.32 5.76
C ILE A 34 -4.92 -17.64 6.87
N ARG A 35 -6.13 -17.05 6.85
CA ARG A 35 -7.17 -17.30 7.85
C ARG A 35 -7.56 -18.78 7.97
N LYS A 36 -7.49 -19.53 6.87
CA LYS A 36 -7.73 -21.00 6.90
C LYS A 36 -6.68 -21.77 7.68
N LYS A 37 -5.51 -21.19 7.94
CA LYS A 37 -4.36 -21.89 8.55
C LYS A 37 -4.04 -21.43 9.97
N ILE A 38 -4.48 -20.23 10.36
CA ILE A 38 -4.13 -19.62 11.64
C ILE A 38 -5.33 -18.90 12.25
N ASP A 39 -5.33 -18.83 13.59
CA ASP A 39 -6.34 -18.14 14.38
C ASP A 39 -5.71 -16.97 15.18
N LEU A 40 -4.79 -16.24 14.54
CA LEU A 40 -4.21 -15.03 15.10
C LEU A 40 -4.90 -13.80 14.48
N PRO A 41 -4.96 -12.66 15.19
CA PRO A 41 -5.42 -11.41 14.62
C PRO A 41 -4.68 -11.06 13.32
N ILE A 42 -5.43 -10.65 12.29
CA ILE A 42 -4.89 -10.24 10.99
C ILE A 42 -5.16 -8.76 10.77
N ILE A 43 -4.09 -8.01 10.51
CA ILE A 43 -4.14 -6.63 10.05
C ILE A 43 -3.87 -6.63 8.54
N ALA A 44 -4.84 -6.19 7.75
CA ALA A 44 -4.74 -6.13 6.31
C ALA A 44 -3.94 -4.90 5.85
N ALA A 45 -3.00 -5.09 4.94
CA ALA A 45 -2.17 -4.03 4.36
C ALA A 45 -2.10 -4.14 2.84
N GLY A 46 -1.99 -3.00 2.16
CA GLY A 46 -1.94 -2.93 0.69
C GLY A 46 -3.32 -2.83 0.04
N GLY A 47 -3.46 -1.92 -0.93
CA GLY A 47 -4.72 -1.71 -1.66
C GLY A 47 -5.81 -0.96 -0.89
N ILE A 48 -5.60 -0.61 0.36
CA ILE A 48 -6.61 0.05 1.22
C ILE A 48 -6.29 1.54 1.32
N ALA A 49 -7.29 2.41 1.05
CA ALA A 49 -7.19 3.86 1.17
C ALA A 49 -8.37 4.51 1.91
N ASP A 50 -9.46 3.77 2.15
CA ASP A 50 -10.75 4.28 2.65
C ASP A 50 -11.52 3.23 3.49
N GLY A 51 -12.73 3.60 3.91
CA GLY A 51 -13.62 2.73 4.69
C GLY A 51 -14.24 1.59 3.88
N GLN A 52 -14.37 1.72 2.56
CA GLN A 52 -14.86 0.61 1.71
C GLN A 52 -13.80 -0.49 1.64
N GLY A 53 -12.53 -0.11 1.43
CA GLY A 53 -11.41 -1.05 1.49
C GLY A 53 -11.29 -1.72 2.87
N MET A 54 -11.52 -0.97 3.96
CA MET A 54 -11.57 -1.51 5.31
C MET A 54 -12.70 -2.55 5.46
N ALA A 55 -13.91 -2.26 5.00
CA ALA A 55 -15.05 -3.17 5.08
C ALA A 55 -14.80 -4.46 4.28
N ALA A 56 -14.22 -4.35 3.09
CA ALA A 56 -13.84 -5.51 2.29
C ALA A 56 -12.79 -6.38 2.99
N ALA A 57 -11.77 -5.77 3.61
CA ALA A 57 -10.75 -6.49 4.38
C ALA A 57 -11.35 -7.24 5.57
N PHE A 58 -12.26 -6.62 6.31
CA PHE A 58 -12.98 -7.25 7.43
C PHE A 58 -13.88 -8.39 6.96
N ALA A 59 -14.58 -8.22 5.83
CA ALA A 59 -15.43 -9.26 5.26
C ALA A 59 -14.67 -10.55 4.91
N VAL A 60 -13.37 -10.44 4.57
CA VAL A 60 -12.53 -11.60 4.25
C VAL A 60 -11.70 -12.12 5.45
N GLY A 61 -11.88 -11.53 6.64
CA GLY A 61 -11.33 -12.05 7.89
C GLY A 61 -10.19 -11.26 8.51
N ALA A 62 -9.96 -10.02 8.10
CA ALA A 62 -9.08 -9.10 8.83
C ALA A 62 -9.81 -8.51 10.06
N GLU A 63 -9.04 -8.06 11.05
CA GLU A 63 -9.52 -7.43 12.30
C GLU A 63 -8.97 -6.01 12.44
N GLY A 64 -8.14 -5.57 11.51
CA GLY A 64 -7.59 -4.22 11.41
C GLY A 64 -7.03 -3.95 10.03
N ILE A 65 -6.66 -2.69 9.77
CA ILE A 65 -6.04 -2.27 8.52
C ILE A 65 -4.77 -1.47 8.77
N GLN A 66 -3.85 -1.52 7.79
CA GLN A 66 -2.68 -0.66 7.72
C GLN A 66 -2.67 0.05 6.36
N MET A 67 -2.57 1.36 6.37
CA MET A 67 -2.50 2.20 5.17
C MET A 67 -1.12 2.88 5.09
N GLY A 68 -0.36 2.66 4.01
CA GLY A 68 0.91 3.35 3.75
C GLY A 68 0.70 4.57 2.85
N THR A 69 0.38 4.34 1.58
CA THR A 69 0.25 5.36 0.53
C THR A 69 -0.73 6.48 0.91
N ARG A 70 -1.87 6.15 1.54
CA ARG A 70 -2.83 7.16 2.03
C ARG A 70 -2.20 8.14 3.02
N PHE A 71 -1.36 7.64 3.94
CA PHE A 71 -0.69 8.51 4.91
C PHE A 71 0.56 9.20 4.35
N VAL A 72 1.25 8.63 3.35
CA VAL A 72 2.29 9.34 2.58
C VAL A 72 1.72 10.61 1.96
N SER A 73 0.49 10.59 1.45
CA SER A 73 -0.22 11.74 0.88
C SER A 73 -0.94 12.61 1.92
N SER A 74 -0.69 12.46 3.22
CA SER A 74 -1.28 13.32 4.25
C SER A 74 -0.58 14.69 4.37
N LYS A 75 -1.27 15.66 5.01
CA LYS A 75 -0.70 16.98 5.30
C LYS A 75 0.52 16.89 6.22
N GLU A 76 0.47 15.98 7.19
CA GLU A 76 1.50 15.82 8.22
C GLU A 76 2.69 14.98 7.76
N SER A 77 2.56 14.25 6.64
CA SER A 77 3.68 13.51 6.08
C SER A 77 4.83 14.46 5.69
N PRO A 78 6.07 14.17 6.11
CA PRO A 78 7.22 15.04 5.83
C PRO A 78 7.74 14.94 4.41
N VAL A 79 7.23 14.02 3.58
CA VAL A 79 7.70 13.86 2.21
C VAL A 79 7.39 15.09 1.37
N HIS A 80 8.25 15.38 0.40
CA HIS A 80 8.09 16.52 -0.49
C HIS A 80 6.77 16.49 -1.26
N ASN A 81 6.20 17.67 -1.54
CA ASN A 81 4.91 17.78 -2.24
C ASN A 81 4.91 17.15 -3.63
N ASN A 82 6.04 17.08 -4.33
CA ASN A 82 6.14 16.40 -5.63
C ASN A 82 5.69 14.94 -5.52
N TRP A 83 6.06 14.22 -4.45
CA TRP A 83 5.63 12.84 -4.24
C TRP A 83 4.12 12.77 -3.93
N LYS A 84 3.62 13.67 -3.07
CA LYS A 84 2.18 13.73 -2.78
C LYS A 84 1.36 14.02 -4.03
N ASN A 85 1.82 14.96 -4.86
CA ASN A 85 1.15 15.29 -6.13
C ASN A 85 1.20 14.12 -7.12
N ALA A 86 2.33 13.41 -7.23
CA ALA A 86 2.43 12.23 -8.07
C ALA A 86 1.47 11.11 -7.64
N ILE A 87 1.16 11.00 -6.31
CA ILE A 87 0.12 10.09 -5.83
C ILE A 87 -1.27 10.54 -6.30
N LEU A 88 -1.58 11.85 -6.23
CA LEU A 88 -2.90 12.38 -6.63
C LEU A 88 -3.14 12.32 -8.14
N GLU A 89 -2.09 12.47 -8.93
CA GLU A 89 -2.16 12.50 -10.40
C GLU A 89 -2.11 11.11 -11.02
N GLY A 90 -1.65 10.11 -10.26
CA GLY A 90 -1.46 8.76 -10.75
C GLY A 90 -2.70 7.87 -10.62
N THR A 91 -2.68 6.78 -11.35
CA THR A 91 -3.70 5.74 -11.33
C THR A 91 -3.19 4.50 -10.59
N GLU A 92 -4.05 3.53 -10.34
CA GLU A 92 -3.69 2.22 -9.78
C GLU A 92 -2.66 1.46 -10.63
N SER A 93 -2.53 1.83 -11.90
CA SER A 93 -1.59 1.22 -12.85
C SER A 93 -0.22 1.90 -12.89
N ASP A 94 -0.03 3.05 -12.21
CA ASP A 94 1.19 3.85 -12.30
C ASP A 94 2.28 3.45 -11.30
N THR A 95 2.38 2.15 -11.03
CA THR A 95 3.47 1.56 -10.26
C THR A 95 4.15 0.43 -11.03
N TYR A 96 5.45 0.23 -10.77
CA TYR A 96 6.19 -0.96 -11.19
C TYR A 96 6.46 -1.87 -9.99
N VAL A 97 6.51 -3.18 -10.24
CA VAL A 97 7.17 -4.15 -9.35
C VAL A 97 8.57 -4.35 -9.88
N LEU A 98 9.55 -3.92 -9.10
CA LEU A 98 10.96 -3.88 -9.46
C LEU A 98 11.69 -5.08 -8.87
N ASN A 99 12.74 -5.56 -9.57
CA ASN A 99 13.63 -6.61 -9.08
C ASN A 99 12.93 -7.92 -8.67
N LYS A 100 11.97 -8.37 -9.49
CA LYS A 100 11.16 -9.58 -9.20
C LYS A 100 11.97 -10.86 -9.01
N THR A 101 13.13 -10.96 -9.67
CA THR A 101 14.01 -12.13 -9.62
C THR A 101 15.11 -12.02 -8.56
N GLY A 102 15.19 -10.87 -7.88
CA GLY A 102 16.21 -10.56 -6.89
C GLY A 102 15.62 -10.22 -5.53
N SER A 103 16.48 -9.78 -4.61
CA SER A 103 16.09 -9.30 -3.29
C SER A 103 16.80 -7.97 -3.00
N PRO A 104 16.06 -6.96 -2.57
CA PRO A 104 14.60 -6.91 -2.33
C PRO A 104 13.79 -6.75 -3.62
N CYS A 105 12.58 -7.32 -3.65
CA CYS A 105 11.54 -6.98 -4.61
C CYS A 105 10.76 -5.77 -4.07
N LEU A 106 10.45 -4.78 -4.92
CA LEU A 106 9.87 -3.50 -4.50
C LEU A 106 8.70 -3.09 -5.40
N ARG A 107 7.72 -2.37 -4.85
CA ARG A 107 6.74 -1.61 -5.64
C ARG A 107 6.94 -0.11 -5.42
N ALA A 108 7.04 0.64 -6.53
CA ALA A 108 7.27 2.08 -6.54
C ALA A 108 6.52 2.76 -7.70
N ILE A 109 6.33 4.08 -7.63
CA ILE A 109 5.76 4.90 -8.72
C ILE A 109 6.61 4.74 -9.98
N LYS A 110 5.96 4.78 -11.14
CA LYS A 110 6.57 4.86 -12.46
C LYS A 110 7.24 6.23 -12.65
N THR A 111 8.54 6.23 -12.78
CA THR A 111 9.40 7.36 -13.12
C THR A 111 10.41 6.91 -14.16
N ASP A 112 11.19 7.81 -14.74
CA ASP A 112 12.27 7.41 -15.65
C ASP A 112 13.28 6.50 -14.94
N TYR A 113 13.63 6.80 -13.69
CA TYR A 113 14.53 5.98 -12.88
C TYR A 113 13.97 4.57 -12.62
N THR A 114 12.72 4.45 -12.19
CA THR A 114 12.11 3.14 -11.93
C THR A 114 11.85 2.35 -13.21
N LYS A 115 11.62 3.03 -14.34
CA LYS A 115 11.50 2.41 -15.66
C LYS A 115 12.80 1.74 -16.09
N GLU A 116 13.94 2.41 -15.92
CA GLU A 116 15.25 1.82 -16.22
C GLU A 116 15.49 0.53 -15.41
N ILE A 117 15.18 0.54 -14.11
CA ILE A 117 15.28 -0.65 -13.25
C ILE A 117 14.33 -1.75 -13.73
N PHE A 118 13.10 -1.40 -14.08
CA PHE A 118 12.10 -2.35 -14.56
C PHE A 118 12.53 -3.01 -15.88
N GLU A 119 13.01 -2.23 -16.84
CA GLU A 119 13.48 -2.72 -18.15
C GLU A 119 14.75 -3.59 -17.99
N LYS A 120 15.64 -3.23 -17.07
CA LYS A 120 16.83 -4.01 -16.74
C LYS A 120 16.51 -5.33 -16.03
N GLY A 121 15.35 -5.42 -15.37
CA GLY A 121 14.88 -6.61 -14.65
C GLY A 121 15.60 -6.91 -13.34
N SER A 122 16.60 -6.13 -12.96
CA SER A 122 17.40 -6.30 -11.74
C SER A 122 17.78 -4.97 -11.13
N MET A 123 17.95 -4.94 -9.80
CA MET A 123 18.36 -3.78 -9.04
C MET A 123 19.51 -4.14 -8.10
N ASP A 124 20.58 -3.37 -8.17
CA ASP A 124 21.66 -3.42 -7.19
C ASP A 124 21.33 -2.43 -6.06
N MET A 125 21.26 -2.92 -4.83
CA MET A 125 20.98 -2.08 -3.66
C MET A 125 22.06 -1.04 -3.37
N SER A 126 23.28 -1.20 -3.89
CA SER A 126 24.33 -0.18 -3.80
C SER A 126 24.02 1.08 -4.60
N VAL A 127 23.10 0.97 -5.57
CA VAL A 127 22.60 2.06 -6.42
C VAL A 127 21.11 2.36 -6.15
N PHE A 128 20.64 2.20 -4.91
CA PHE A 128 19.26 2.51 -4.54
C PHE A 128 18.90 3.99 -4.76
N GLY A 129 19.90 4.86 -4.88
CA GLY A 129 19.74 6.28 -5.08
C GLY A 129 19.71 7.07 -3.77
N SER A 130 19.39 8.36 -3.89
CA SER A 130 19.33 9.28 -2.75
C SER A 130 17.93 9.36 -2.17
N VAL A 131 17.70 8.64 -1.07
CA VAL A 131 16.43 8.71 -0.32
C VAL A 131 16.20 10.13 0.23
N GLN A 132 17.25 10.85 0.60
CA GLN A 132 17.13 12.22 1.10
C GLN A 132 16.63 13.18 0.02
N ASP A 133 17.17 13.08 -1.19
CA ASP A 133 16.75 13.94 -2.32
C ASP A 133 15.31 13.60 -2.77
N LEU A 134 14.92 12.32 -2.71
CA LEU A 134 13.53 11.92 -2.95
C LEU A 134 12.59 12.50 -1.89
N TYR A 135 12.84 12.24 -0.60
CA TYR A 135 11.91 12.57 0.50
C TYR A 135 11.79 14.06 0.75
N PHE A 136 12.91 14.78 0.71
CA PHE A 136 12.98 16.19 1.11
C PHE A 136 13.34 17.13 -0.04
N GLY A 137 14.09 16.64 -1.04
CA GLY A 137 14.42 17.41 -2.25
C GLY A 137 13.33 17.37 -3.31
N GLY A 138 12.45 16.37 -3.28
CA GLY A 138 11.34 16.22 -4.23
C GLY A 138 11.74 15.72 -5.61
N ASP A 139 12.95 15.16 -5.75
CA ASP A 139 13.38 14.50 -6.98
C ASP A 139 12.87 13.05 -7.01
N LEU A 140 11.81 12.82 -7.77
CA LEU A 140 11.20 11.49 -7.93
C LEU A 140 12.09 10.49 -8.70
N ASN A 141 13.16 10.95 -9.33
CA ASN A 141 14.15 10.12 -10.00
C ASN A 141 15.39 9.84 -9.13
N ALA A 142 15.48 10.43 -7.93
CA ALA A 142 16.62 10.21 -7.04
C ALA A 142 16.64 8.82 -6.40
N ALA A 143 15.46 8.20 -6.19
CA ALA A 143 15.31 6.85 -5.64
C ALA A 143 13.90 6.31 -5.93
N PRO A 144 13.62 4.98 -5.76
CA PRO A 144 12.27 4.46 -5.92
C PRO A 144 11.29 5.06 -4.90
N ALA A 145 10.31 5.83 -5.36
CA ALA A 145 9.23 6.37 -4.53
C ALA A 145 8.23 5.25 -4.19
N LEU A 146 8.42 4.62 -3.03
CA LEU A 146 7.69 3.43 -2.60
C LEU A 146 6.19 3.74 -2.39
N THR A 147 5.37 3.36 -3.34
CA THR A 147 3.94 3.69 -3.41
C THR A 147 3.15 2.49 -3.90
N GLY A 148 2.00 2.23 -3.28
CA GLY A 148 1.09 1.15 -3.65
C GLY A 148 0.05 1.55 -4.70
N GLN A 149 -0.66 0.57 -5.25
CA GLN A 149 -1.71 0.75 -6.25
C GLN A 149 -2.91 1.55 -5.71
N SER A 150 -3.07 1.62 -4.37
CA SER A 150 -4.08 2.47 -3.75
C SER A 150 -3.94 3.97 -4.07
N MET A 151 -2.84 4.40 -4.73
CA MET A 151 -2.72 5.78 -5.22
C MET A 151 -3.89 6.15 -6.15
N GLY A 152 -4.39 5.23 -6.98
CA GLY A 152 -5.55 5.46 -7.84
C GLY A 152 -6.88 5.69 -7.11
N LEU A 153 -6.90 5.54 -5.77
CA LEU A 153 -8.06 5.81 -4.92
C LEU A 153 -7.93 7.12 -4.12
N ILE A 154 -6.82 7.86 -4.33
CA ILE A 154 -6.48 9.04 -3.53
C ILE A 154 -6.53 10.28 -4.40
N ASP A 155 -7.50 11.14 -4.17
CA ASP A 155 -7.81 12.35 -4.94
C ASP A 155 -7.54 13.67 -4.20
N GLU A 156 -7.21 13.60 -2.89
CA GLU A 156 -7.05 14.79 -2.05
C GLU A 156 -6.01 14.59 -0.94
N ILE A 157 -5.21 15.64 -0.65
CA ILE A 157 -4.31 15.69 0.51
C ILE A 157 -5.12 16.15 1.73
N LYS A 158 -5.35 15.23 2.68
CA LYS A 158 -6.09 15.46 3.92
C LYS A 158 -5.19 15.39 5.15
N SER A 159 -5.65 15.91 6.29
CA SER A 159 -4.98 15.66 7.55
C SER A 159 -5.14 14.20 7.98
N VAL A 160 -4.19 13.69 8.76
CA VAL A 160 -4.27 12.34 9.35
C VAL A 160 -5.57 12.14 10.11
N GLN A 161 -5.97 13.15 10.91
CA GLN A 161 -7.24 13.09 11.66
C GLN A 161 -8.45 12.98 10.73
N THR A 162 -8.47 13.72 9.62
CA THR A 162 -9.57 13.66 8.64
C THR A 162 -9.60 12.28 7.97
N ILE A 163 -8.44 11.76 7.55
CA ILE A 163 -8.34 10.43 6.93
C ILE A 163 -8.91 9.36 7.86
N ILE A 164 -8.50 9.36 9.13
CA ILE A 164 -8.98 8.37 10.11
C ILE A 164 -10.49 8.49 10.31
N ASN A 165 -10.99 9.71 10.53
CA ASN A 165 -12.42 9.94 10.78
C ASN A 165 -13.29 9.53 9.58
N GLU A 166 -12.88 9.88 8.36
CA GLU A 166 -13.58 9.51 7.14
C GLU A 166 -13.54 7.99 6.93
N THR A 167 -12.38 7.35 7.10
CA THR A 167 -12.25 5.90 6.98
C THR A 167 -13.20 5.16 7.91
N VAL A 168 -13.29 5.57 9.19
CA VAL A 168 -14.22 4.94 10.16
C VAL A 168 -15.68 5.23 9.81
N LYS A 169 -16.00 6.45 9.40
CA LYS A 169 -17.36 6.83 8.99
C LYS A 169 -17.82 6.01 7.76
N ASP A 170 -16.97 5.95 6.75
CA ASP A 170 -17.28 5.25 5.49
C ASP A 170 -17.36 3.73 5.69
N PHE A 171 -16.52 3.18 6.58
CA PHE A 171 -16.63 1.79 7.01
C PHE A 171 -18.02 1.48 7.58
N ASN A 172 -18.49 2.28 8.55
CA ASN A 172 -19.80 2.09 9.17
C ASN A 172 -20.93 2.20 8.13
N SER A 173 -20.89 3.23 7.28
CA SER A 173 -21.85 3.42 6.19
C SER A 173 -21.87 2.24 5.20
N THR A 174 -20.70 1.72 4.86
CA THR A 174 -20.58 0.55 3.97
C THR A 174 -21.19 -0.70 4.62
N CYS A 175 -20.95 -0.93 5.92
CA CYS A 175 -21.56 -2.04 6.65
C CYS A 175 -23.10 -1.93 6.68
N GLU A 176 -23.66 -0.75 6.89
CA GLU A 176 -25.12 -0.51 6.85
C GLU A 176 -25.69 -0.80 5.46
N GLN A 177 -25.02 -0.35 4.39
CA GLN A 177 -25.42 -0.64 3.01
C GLN A 177 -25.42 -2.13 2.71
N LEU A 178 -24.37 -2.86 3.13
CA LEU A 178 -24.27 -4.31 2.94
C LEU A 178 -25.36 -5.06 3.71
N GLN A 179 -25.73 -4.64 4.94
CA GLN A 179 -26.83 -5.22 5.70
C GLN A 179 -28.19 -5.02 5.01
N SER A 180 -28.39 -3.89 4.34
CA SER A 180 -29.63 -3.61 3.60
C SER A 180 -29.70 -4.31 2.24
N SER A 181 -28.59 -4.73 1.69
CA SER A 181 -28.47 -5.43 0.40
C SER A 181 -28.81 -6.91 0.58
N LYS A 182 -30.08 -7.22 0.87
CA LYS A 182 -30.56 -8.60 0.91
C LYS A 182 -30.68 -9.15 -0.53
N ILE A 183 -30.02 -10.27 -0.79
CA ILE A 183 -30.19 -11.07 -2.00
C ILE A 183 -31.32 -12.07 -1.76
#